data_d9fa5fdcd525b26fa751e36b4eb8d2a9
#
_entry.id   d9fa5fdcd525b26fa751e36b4eb8d2a9
#
_cell.length_a   1.000
_cell.length_b   1.000
_cell.length_c   1.000
_cell.angle_alpha   90.00
_cell.angle_beta   90.00
_cell.angle_gamma   90.00
#
_symmetry.space_group_name_H-M   'P 1'
#
loop_
_entity.id
_entity.type
_entity.pdbx_description
1 polymer ?
#
loop_
_entity_poly.entity_id
_entity_poly.type
_entity_poly.pdbx_seq_one_letter_code
_entity_poly.pdbx_strand_id
1 'polypeptide(L)'
;EWIRASAGVCKQLGLETVVDENARTFAAGFPLSQVAYYLGWYDEHVSGPFAQPEVEFMPGAFAYHLHSNSAGTLRAAHRHWVGPLLAKGVTITMGTVCEPYLSGTPDLAAFTARLVYLGFTFGEAAYAAQSVLSWQTTVVGDPLYRPFGMDPDRRHRDLEARGSKLIEWSWLRLANLNLPAARHVIHLAA
;
A
#
# COMPACT_ATOMS: atom_id res chain seq x y z
N GLU A 1 -6.83 -7.69 11.29
CA GLU A 1 -7.27 -6.42 11.90
C GLU A 1 -6.52 -5.23 11.29
N TRP A 2 -5.19 -5.16 11.32
CA TRP A 2 -4.39 -4.04 10.80
C TRP A 2 -4.62 -3.74 9.32
N ILE A 3 -4.72 -4.75 8.45
CA ILE A 3 -4.99 -4.57 7.01
C ILE A 3 -6.35 -3.90 6.78
N ARG A 4 -7.39 -4.32 7.53
CA ARG A 4 -8.71 -3.69 7.45
C ARG A 4 -8.69 -2.24 7.95
N ALA A 5 -7.98 -1.96 9.03
CA ALA A 5 -7.80 -0.60 9.53
C ALA A 5 -7.08 0.29 8.50
N SER A 6 -6.02 -0.23 7.87
CA SER A 6 -5.32 0.45 6.78
C SER A 6 -6.24 0.74 5.59
N ALA A 7 -7.06 -0.22 5.18
CA ALA A 7 -8.06 -0.03 4.13
C ALA A 7 -9.09 1.05 4.51
N GLY A 8 -9.48 1.12 5.78
CA GLY A 8 -10.34 2.17 6.32
C GLY A 8 -9.75 3.57 6.12
N VAL A 9 -8.46 3.75 6.43
CA VAL A 9 -7.74 5.01 6.21
C VAL A 9 -7.75 5.39 4.72
N CYS A 10 -7.44 4.45 3.83
CA CYS A 10 -7.43 4.72 2.39
C CYS A 10 -8.81 5.13 1.86
N LYS A 11 -9.87 4.42 2.28
CA LYS A 11 -11.25 4.73 1.90
C LYS A 11 -11.71 6.11 2.39
N GLN A 12 -11.36 6.49 3.63
CA GLN A 12 -11.68 7.82 4.18
C GLN A 12 -11.02 8.96 3.39
N LEU A 13 -9.89 8.68 2.75
CA LEU A 13 -9.20 9.63 1.87
C LEU A 13 -9.72 9.62 0.42
N GLY A 14 -10.77 8.85 0.12
CA GLY A 14 -11.33 8.71 -1.23
C GLY A 14 -10.47 7.90 -2.18
N LEU A 15 -9.49 7.15 -1.68
CA LEU A 15 -8.67 6.28 -2.51
C LEU A 15 -9.45 5.02 -2.86
N GLU A 16 -9.43 4.62 -4.14
CA GLU A 16 -10.00 3.36 -4.58
C GLU A 16 -9.34 2.20 -3.84
N THR A 17 -10.13 1.40 -3.15
CA THR A 17 -9.60 0.39 -2.23
C THR A 17 -10.39 -0.91 -2.32
N VAL A 18 -9.70 -1.97 -2.72
CA VAL A 18 -10.22 -3.35 -2.74
C VAL A 18 -9.74 -4.08 -1.50
N VAL A 19 -10.65 -4.78 -0.83
CA VAL A 19 -10.35 -5.65 0.33
C VAL A 19 -10.80 -7.05 -0.01
N ASP A 20 -9.88 -8.00 0.02
CA ASP A 20 -10.20 -9.42 -0.09
C ASP A 20 -10.45 -9.99 1.31
N GLU A 21 -11.65 -10.49 1.52
CA GLU A 21 -12.07 -11.15 2.78
C GLU A 21 -11.89 -12.66 2.75
N ASN A 22 -11.38 -13.22 1.65
CA ASN A 22 -11.15 -14.64 1.53
C ASN A 22 -9.94 -15.10 2.37
N ALA A 23 -9.96 -16.36 2.76
CA ALA A 23 -8.87 -16.97 3.52
C ALA A 23 -7.61 -17.27 2.67
N ARG A 24 -7.74 -17.22 1.34
CA ARG A 24 -6.64 -17.43 0.38
C ARG A 24 -6.22 -16.11 -0.22
N THR A 25 -5.01 -16.05 -0.76
CA THR A 25 -4.56 -14.89 -1.56
C THR A 25 -5.47 -14.68 -2.77
N PHE A 26 -5.46 -13.48 -3.35
CA PHE A 26 -6.16 -13.20 -4.60
C PHE A 26 -5.91 -14.26 -5.65
N ALA A 27 -6.93 -14.63 -6.40
CA ALA A 27 -6.77 -15.54 -7.54
C ALA A 27 -5.78 -14.97 -8.56
N ALA A 28 -5.03 -15.84 -9.24
CA ALA A 28 -3.97 -15.42 -10.17
C ALA A 28 -4.47 -14.48 -11.29
N GLY A 29 -5.72 -14.63 -11.74
CA GLY A 29 -6.34 -13.77 -12.75
C GLY A 29 -7.01 -12.50 -12.19
N PHE A 30 -6.89 -12.20 -10.91
CA PHE A 30 -7.43 -10.96 -10.35
C PHE A 30 -6.68 -9.75 -10.89
N PRO A 31 -7.36 -8.67 -11.36
CA PRO A 31 -6.71 -7.55 -12.04
C PRO A 31 -6.04 -6.61 -11.04
N LEU A 32 -4.83 -6.94 -10.61
CA LEU A 32 -4.03 -6.16 -9.65
C LEU A 32 -2.88 -5.39 -10.30
N SER A 33 -2.87 -5.19 -11.62
CA SER A 33 -1.82 -4.37 -12.24
C SER A 33 -1.99 -2.88 -11.90
N GLN A 34 -0.86 -2.16 -11.81
CA GLN A 34 -0.83 -0.72 -11.49
C GLN A 34 -1.35 -0.37 -10.08
N VAL A 35 -1.16 -1.26 -9.12
CA VAL A 35 -1.46 -0.98 -7.71
C VAL A 35 -0.44 0.00 -7.14
N ALA A 36 -0.92 1.02 -6.42
CA ALA A 36 -0.09 2.02 -5.76
C ALA A 36 0.26 1.66 -4.30
N TYR A 37 -0.62 0.90 -3.65
CA TYR A 37 -0.49 0.54 -2.24
C TYR A 37 -1.04 -0.87 -2.01
N TYR A 38 -0.18 -1.79 -1.56
CA TYR A 38 -0.54 -3.18 -1.33
C TYR A 38 -0.17 -3.62 0.08
N LEU A 39 -1.12 -4.26 0.76
CA LEU A 39 -0.91 -4.97 2.02
C LEU A 39 -1.50 -6.38 1.91
N GLY A 40 -0.71 -7.40 2.15
CA GLY A 40 -1.16 -8.78 2.06
C GLY A 40 -0.61 -9.70 3.14
N TRP A 41 -1.09 -10.91 3.11
CA TRP A 41 -0.67 -12.05 3.91
C TRP A 41 -1.37 -13.32 3.36
N TYR A 42 -0.93 -14.59 3.49
CA TYR A 42 0.21 -15.02 4.33
C TYR A 42 1.10 -16.03 3.62
N ASP A 43 1.01 -16.24 2.34
CA ASP A 43 1.83 -17.21 1.63
C ASP A 43 3.33 -16.98 1.85
N GLU A 44 4.11 -18.07 1.92
CA GLU A 44 5.57 -18.01 2.08
C GLU A 44 6.27 -17.37 0.88
N HIS A 45 5.77 -17.63 -0.30
CA HIS A 45 6.35 -17.15 -1.56
C HIS A 45 5.33 -16.36 -2.35
N VAL A 46 5.83 -15.48 -3.21
CA VAL A 46 5.00 -14.70 -4.12
C VAL A 46 3.98 -15.59 -4.85
N SER A 47 2.71 -15.20 -4.78
CA SER A 47 1.59 -15.97 -5.27
C SER A 47 0.48 -15.09 -5.84
N GLY A 48 -0.60 -15.71 -6.32
CA GLY A 48 -1.73 -15.01 -6.89
C GLY A 48 -1.33 -14.15 -8.10
N PRO A 49 -1.90 -12.94 -8.23
CA PRO A 49 -1.60 -12.04 -9.34
C PRO A 49 -0.12 -11.65 -9.41
N PHE A 50 0.55 -11.53 -8.26
CA PHE A 50 1.95 -11.12 -8.21
C PHE A 50 2.94 -12.21 -8.70
N ALA A 51 2.48 -13.44 -8.90
CA ALA A 51 3.25 -14.47 -9.59
C ALA A 51 3.17 -14.35 -11.13
N GLN A 52 2.22 -13.56 -11.66
CA GLN A 52 2.06 -13.37 -13.11
C GLN A 52 3.08 -12.37 -13.65
N PRO A 53 3.73 -12.64 -14.78
CA PRO A 53 4.79 -11.78 -15.33
C PRO A 53 4.30 -10.38 -15.72
N GLU A 54 3.06 -10.26 -16.18
CA GLU A 54 2.45 -9.02 -16.67
C GLU A 54 1.97 -8.05 -15.58
N VAL A 55 1.92 -8.51 -14.32
CA VAL A 55 1.49 -7.67 -13.21
C VAL A 55 2.65 -6.81 -12.73
N GLU A 56 2.46 -5.49 -12.76
CA GLU A 56 3.42 -4.49 -12.32
C GLU A 56 2.77 -3.50 -11.36
N PHE A 57 3.57 -2.88 -10.51
CA PHE A 57 3.12 -1.79 -9.63
C PHE A 57 3.23 -0.43 -10.31
N MET A 58 2.44 0.54 -9.85
CA MET A 58 2.63 1.93 -10.25
C MET A 58 4.02 2.45 -9.84
N PRO A 59 4.63 3.33 -10.64
CA PRO A 59 5.80 4.07 -10.18
C PRO A 59 5.51 4.80 -8.85
N GLY A 60 6.36 4.60 -7.87
CA GLY A 60 6.17 5.18 -6.54
C GLY A 60 5.40 4.30 -5.55
N ALA A 61 5.02 3.10 -5.93
CA ALA A 61 4.20 2.21 -5.10
C ALA A 61 4.91 1.75 -3.82
N PHE A 62 4.10 1.56 -2.78
CA PHE A 62 4.45 0.79 -1.59
C PHE A 62 3.78 -0.59 -1.64
N ALA A 63 4.52 -1.62 -1.23
CA ALA A 63 3.95 -2.94 -1.03
C ALA A 63 4.54 -3.61 0.20
N TYR A 64 3.71 -4.30 0.95
CA TYR A 64 4.10 -5.13 2.08
C TYR A 64 3.31 -6.44 2.07
N HIS A 65 4.02 -7.55 2.27
CA HIS A 65 3.37 -8.85 2.48
C HIS A 65 3.87 -9.48 3.76
N LEU A 66 2.96 -9.69 4.69
CA LEU A 66 3.27 -10.26 6.00
C LEU A 66 3.52 -11.75 5.87
N HIS A 67 4.75 -12.14 6.05
CA HIS A 67 5.22 -13.50 6.23
C HIS A 67 6.53 -13.49 7.03
N SER A 68 6.81 -14.54 7.78
CA SER A 68 7.98 -14.66 8.66
C SER A 68 9.31 -14.36 7.99
N ASN A 69 9.45 -14.77 6.73
CA ASN A 69 10.67 -14.63 5.94
C ASN A 69 10.45 -13.78 4.67
N SER A 70 9.54 -12.80 4.71
CA SER A 70 9.21 -12.01 3.52
C SER A 70 10.42 -11.32 2.87
N ALA A 71 11.45 -10.97 3.66
CA ALA A 71 12.74 -10.44 3.21
C ALA A 71 13.90 -11.44 3.38
N GLY A 72 13.65 -12.73 3.47
CA GLY A 72 14.71 -13.75 3.59
C GLY A 72 15.75 -13.72 2.47
N THR A 73 15.41 -13.17 1.32
CA THR A 73 16.34 -12.71 0.28
C THR A 73 15.77 -11.57 -0.52
N LEU A 74 16.59 -10.57 -0.85
CA LEU A 74 16.26 -9.47 -1.77
C LEU A 74 16.70 -9.73 -3.21
N ARG A 75 17.47 -10.82 -3.43
CA ARG A 75 18.15 -11.11 -4.71
C ARG A 75 17.39 -12.07 -5.61
N ALA A 76 16.24 -12.58 -5.18
CA ALA A 76 15.46 -13.54 -5.95
C ALA A 76 14.11 -12.93 -6.33
N ALA A 77 13.80 -12.91 -7.62
CA ALA A 77 12.52 -12.41 -8.14
C ALA A 77 11.34 -13.40 -8.02
N HIS A 78 11.56 -14.58 -7.43
CA HIS A 78 10.58 -15.67 -7.37
C HIS A 78 10.49 -16.35 -5.99
N ARG A 79 11.25 -15.86 -5.00
CA ARG A 79 11.26 -16.43 -3.63
C ARG A 79 10.92 -15.35 -2.63
N HIS A 80 10.17 -15.75 -1.60
CA HIS A 80 9.64 -14.84 -0.60
C HIS A 80 8.83 -13.70 -1.22
N TRP A 81 8.87 -12.49 -0.67
CA TRP A 81 8.02 -11.39 -1.14
C TRP A 81 8.79 -10.14 -1.53
N VAL A 82 9.74 -9.69 -0.72
CA VAL A 82 10.39 -8.39 -0.96
C VAL A 82 11.11 -8.34 -2.30
N GLY A 83 11.91 -9.37 -2.63
CA GLY A 83 12.61 -9.44 -3.92
C GLY A 83 11.65 -9.43 -5.13
N PRO A 84 10.63 -10.31 -5.17
CA PRO A 84 9.60 -10.29 -6.20
C PRO A 84 8.85 -8.96 -6.32
N LEU A 85 8.45 -8.32 -5.22
CA LEU A 85 7.77 -7.02 -5.24
C LEU A 85 8.66 -5.93 -5.84
N LEU A 86 9.94 -5.89 -5.47
CA LEU A 86 10.92 -4.96 -6.06
C LEU A 86 11.10 -5.22 -7.57
N ALA A 87 11.18 -6.48 -7.98
CA ALA A 87 11.27 -6.84 -9.40
C ALA A 87 10.05 -6.41 -10.22
N LYS A 88 8.90 -6.21 -9.58
CA LYS A 88 7.65 -5.72 -10.19
C LYS A 88 7.45 -4.20 -10.09
N GLY A 89 8.49 -3.45 -9.72
CA GLY A 89 8.47 -1.99 -9.73
C GLY A 89 8.05 -1.31 -8.43
N VAL A 90 7.95 -2.04 -7.33
CA VAL A 90 7.72 -1.43 -6.01
C VAL A 90 8.88 -0.50 -5.66
N THR A 91 8.56 0.72 -5.25
CA THR A 91 9.55 1.75 -4.91
C THR A 91 10.03 1.65 -3.46
N ILE A 92 9.11 1.34 -2.54
CA ILE A 92 9.38 1.22 -1.10
C ILE A 92 8.67 0.00 -0.54
N THR A 93 9.34 -0.77 0.31
CA THR A 93 8.79 -1.98 0.92
C THR A 93 9.44 -2.28 2.27
N MET A 94 8.87 -3.20 3.00
CA MET A 94 9.41 -3.74 4.25
C MET A 94 9.24 -5.26 4.25
N GLY A 95 10.07 -5.94 5.02
CA GLY A 95 9.93 -7.38 5.25
C GLY A 95 10.85 -7.88 6.33
N THR A 96 10.56 -9.05 6.86
CA THR A 96 11.33 -9.69 7.91
C THR A 96 12.27 -10.74 7.33
N VAL A 97 13.49 -10.80 7.86
CA VAL A 97 14.54 -11.73 7.38
C VAL A 97 14.42 -13.12 8.00
N CYS A 98 13.79 -13.23 9.15
CA CYS A 98 13.38 -14.50 9.77
C CYS A 98 12.20 -14.25 10.72
N GLU A 99 11.70 -15.29 11.41
CA GLU A 99 10.48 -15.26 12.23
C GLU A 99 10.46 -14.14 13.29
N PRO A 100 9.64 -13.08 13.13
CA PRO A 100 9.56 -11.97 14.06
C PRO A 100 8.50 -12.19 15.14
N TYR A 101 7.66 -13.21 14.99
CA TYR A 101 6.33 -13.31 15.59
C TYR A 101 5.46 -12.07 15.28
N LEU A 102 4.16 -12.13 15.52
CA LEU A 102 3.27 -10.98 15.25
C LEU A 102 3.65 -9.75 16.08
N SER A 103 4.17 -9.94 17.28
CA SER A 103 4.62 -8.86 18.16
C SER A 103 5.82 -8.06 17.62
N GLY A 104 6.62 -8.67 16.77
CA GLY A 104 7.79 -8.03 16.14
C GLY A 104 7.54 -7.52 14.71
N THR A 105 6.30 -7.66 14.19
CA THR A 105 5.94 -7.12 12.88
C THR A 105 5.53 -5.65 12.98
N PRO A 106 5.67 -4.86 11.89
CA PRO A 106 5.19 -3.47 11.87
C PRO A 106 3.68 -3.38 12.07
N ASP A 107 3.22 -2.41 12.85
CA ASP A 107 1.81 -2.01 12.87
C ASP A 107 1.45 -1.30 11.56
N LEU A 108 0.78 -2.03 10.67
CA LEU A 108 0.42 -1.53 9.35
C LEU A 108 -0.64 -0.43 9.37
N ALA A 109 -1.50 -0.39 10.39
CA ALA A 109 -2.47 0.68 10.54
C ALA A 109 -1.76 1.99 10.93
N ALA A 110 -0.83 1.91 11.88
CA ALA A 110 0.01 3.04 12.26
C ALA A 110 0.91 3.51 11.11
N PHE A 111 1.48 2.59 10.33
CA PHE A 111 2.25 2.90 9.12
C PHE A 111 1.40 3.65 8.09
N THR A 112 0.24 3.09 7.74
CA THR A 112 -0.67 3.67 6.75
C THR A 112 -1.15 5.07 7.17
N ALA A 113 -1.53 5.24 8.42
CA ALA A 113 -1.96 6.54 8.93
C ALA A 113 -0.85 7.59 8.80
N ARG A 114 0.40 7.23 9.10
CA ARG A 114 1.53 8.15 9.00
C ARG A 114 1.94 8.46 7.56
N LEU A 115 2.09 7.43 6.74
CA LEU A 115 2.53 7.61 5.35
C LEU A 115 1.45 8.30 4.51
N VAL A 116 0.21 7.79 4.56
CA VAL A 116 -0.86 8.16 3.62
C VAL A 116 -1.67 9.34 4.13
N TYR A 117 -2.09 9.33 5.41
CA TYR A 117 -2.93 10.39 5.96
C TYR A 117 -2.13 11.60 6.44
N LEU A 118 -1.07 11.38 7.21
CA LEU A 118 -0.23 12.46 7.76
C LEU A 118 0.85 12.92 6.78
N GLY A 119 1.12 12.18 5.71
CA GLY A 119 2.11 12.50 4.69
C GLY A 119 3.55 12.52 5.23
N PHE A 120 3.88 11.64 6.16
CA PHE A 120 5.25 11.44 6.66
C PHE A 120 6.14 10.88 5.55
N THR A 121 7.45 10.99 5.72
CA THR A 121 8.40 10.27 4.88
C THR A 121 8.31 8.77 5.14
N PHE A 122 8.77 7.96 4.19
CA PHE A 122 8.79 6.51 4.33
C PHE A 122 9.58 6.05 5.57
N GLY A 123 10.75 6.65 5.80
CA GLY A 123 11.57 6.35 6.98
C GLY A 123 10.84 6.64 8.29
N GLU A 124 10.24 7.84 8.42
CA GLU A 124 9.47 8.22 9.60
C GLU A 124 8.28 7.28 9.86
N ALA A 125 7.51 6.97 8.81
CA ALA A 125 6.36 6.07 8.91
C ALA A 125 6.78 4.64 9.26
N ALA A 126 7.85 4.12 8.62
CA ALA A 126 8.36 2.78 8.85
C ALA A 126 8.86 2.61 10.29
N TYR A 127 9.70 3.52 10.77
CA TYR A 127 10.24 3.43 12.13
C TYR A 127 9.16 3.63 13.21
N ALA A 128 8.21 4.54 13.00
CA ALA A 128 7.12 4.75 13.94
C ALA A 128 6.11 3.60 14.00
N ALA A 129 6.12 2.69 13.02
CA ALA A 129 5.29 1.50 13.00
C ALA A 129 5.96 0.27 13.63
N GLN A 130 7.28 0.32 13.92
CA GLN A 130 8.00 -0.79 14.53
C GLN A 130 7.71 -0.86 16.03
N SER A 131 7.37 -2.05 16.52
CA SER A 131 7.26 -2.32 17.97
C SER A 131 8.63 -2.45 18.63
N VAL A 132 9.63 -2.89 17.87
CA VAL A 132 11.03 -3.06 18.28
C VAL A 132 11.95 -2.56 17.20
N LEU A 133 13.00 -1.82 17.58
CA LEU A 133 14.06 -1.34 16.69
C LEU A 133 15.24 -2.32 16.69
N SER A 134 16.04 -2.27 15.63
CA SER A 134 17.22 -3.14 15.46
C SER A 134 16.87 -4.64 15.55
N TRP A 135 15.72 -5.00 15.05
CA TRP A 135 15.21 -6.37 15.01
C TRP A 135 15.22 -6.89 13.55
N GLN A 136 14.34 -7.77 13.20
CA GLN A 136 14.35 -8.57 11.98
C GLN A 136 13.77 -7.86 10.75
N THR A 137 13.14 -6.71 10.91
CA THR A 137 12.52 -5.99 9.79
C THR A 137 13.54 -5.21 8.97
N THR A 138 13.65 -5.54 7.70
CA THR A 138 14.40 -4.77 6.71
C THR A 138 13.47 -3.76 6.05
N VAL A 139 13.87 -2.49 6.03
CA VAL A 139 13.19 -1.38 5.35
C VAL A 139 13.95 -1.07 4.07
N VAL A 140 13.28 -1.12 2.91
CA VAL A 140 13.91 -1.01 1.59
C VAL A 140 13.31 0.15 0.81
N GLY A 141 14.12 1.11 0.43
CA GLY A 141 13.76 2.30 -0.33
C GLY A 141 14.38 3.57 0.24
N ASP A 142 14.13 4.72 -0.41
CA ASP A 142 14.62 6.01 0.08
C ASP A 142 13.85 6.42 1.34
N PRO A 143 14.51 6.59 2.50
CA PRO A 143 13.85 6.99 3.75
C PRO A 143 13.23 8.38 3.68
N LEU A 144 13.69 9.26 2.79
CA LEU A 144 13.14 10.60 2.58
C LEU A 144 11.98 10.63 1.58
N TYR A 145 11.67 9.51 0.94
CA TYR A 145 10.56 9.42 0.00
C TYR A 145 9.23 9.76 0.67
N ARG A 146 8.50 10.71 0.11
CA ARG A 146 7.28 11.29 0.69
C ARG A 146 6.14 11.34 -0.35
N PRO A 147 5.50 10.22 -0.66
CA PRO A 147 4.51 10.12 -1.74
C PRO A 147 3.23 10.93 -1.49
N PHE A 148 2.82 11.09 -0.25
CA PHE A 148 1.59 11.78 0.16
C PHE A 148 1.86 13.14 0.84
N GLY A 149 3.04 13.69 0.73
CA GLY A 149 3.42 14.96 1.38
C GLY A 149 2.84 16.22 0.75
N MET A 150 2.19 16.10 -0.41
CA MET A 150 1.54 17.23 -1.08
C MET A 150 0.05 17.24 -0.78
N ASP A 151 -0.48 18.42 -0.45
CA ASP A 151 -1.92 18.62 -0.30
C ASP A 151 -2.69 18.14 -1.55
N PRO A 152 -3.78 17.37 -1.38
CA PRO A 152 -4.50 16.76 -2.50
C PRO A 152 -5.09 17.77 -3.48
N ASP A 153 -5.60 18.91 -3.01
CA ASP A 153 -6.20 19.92 -3.89
C ASP A 153 -5.11 20.65 -4.68
N ARG A 154 -3.96 20.88 -4.07
CA ARG A 154 -2.78 21.38 -4.75
C ARG A 154 -2.29 20.38 -5.79
N ARG A 155 -2.27 19.10 -5.47
CA ARG A 155 -1.92 18.03 -6.41
C ARG A 155 -2.88 18.00 -7.60
N HIS A 156 -4.17 18.10 -7.35
CA HIS A 156 -5.20 18.12 -8.39
C HIS A 156 -4.95 19.28 -9.39
N ARG A 157 -4.80 20.50 -8.87
CA ARG A 157 -4.51 21.68 -9.71
C ARG A 157 -3.21 21.55 -10.51
N ASP A 158 -2.17 20.96 -9.91
CA ASP A 158 -0.89 20.71 -10.59
C ASP A 158 -1.03 19.71 -11.75
N LEU A 159 -1.77 18.63 -11.55
CA LEU A 159 -2.06 17.63 -12.58
C LEU A 159 -2.87 18.23 -13.74
N GLU A 160 -3.88 19.03 -13.42
CA GLU A 160 -4.72 19.72 -14.39
C GLU A 160 -3.91 20.72 -15.21
N ALA A 161 -3.12 21.58 -14.56
CA ALA A 161 -2.28 22.58 -15.21
C ALA A 161 -1.24 21.98 -16.16
N ARG A 162 -0.77 20.76 -15.89
CA ARG A 162 0.18 20.03 -16.74
C ARG A 162 -0.48 19.20 -17.83
N GLY A 163 -1.80 19.11 -17.88
CA GLY A 163 -2.52 18.20 -18.77
C GLY A 163 -2.13 16.73 -18.55
N SER A 164 -1.86 16.34 -17.29
CA SER A 164 -1.38 15.01 -16.95
C SER A 164 -2.49 13.98 -17.11
N LYS A 165 -2.20 12.82 -17.71
CA LYS A 165 -3.13 11.68 -17.76
C LYS A 165 -3.48 11.14 -16.35
N LEU A 166 -2.66 11.41 -15.36
CA LEU A 166 -2.92 11.02 -13.97
C LEU A 166 -4.04 11.83 -13.31
N ILE A 167 -4.55 12.87 -13.96
CA ILE A 167 -5.68 13.66 -13.47
C ILE A 167 -6.95 12.79 -13.27
N GLU A 168 -7.12 11.75 -14.06
CA GLU A 168 -8.26 10.82 -13.95
C GLU A 168 -8.34 10.16 -12.57
N TRP A 169 -7.21 9.79 -11.99
CA TRP A 169 -7.14 9.24 -10.63
C TRP A 169 -7.53 10.28 -9.56
N SER A 170 -7.19 11.55 -9.79
CA SER A 170 -7.61 12.64 -8.90
C SER A 170 -9.12 12.90 -9.00
N TRP A 171 -9.71 12.81 -10.19
CA TRP A 171 -11.16 12.89 -10.37
C TRP A 171 -11.88 11.71 -9.71
N LEU A 172 -11.36 10.48 -9.86
CA LEU A 172 -11.92 9.31 -9.19
C LEU A 172 -11.91 9.48 -7.67
N ARG A 173 -10.81 9.99 -7.10
CA ARG A 173 -10.72 10.30 -5.67
C ARG A 173 -11.79 11.30 -5.23
N LEU A 174 -11.97 12.40 -5.97
CA LEU A 174 -13.00 13.41 -5.68
C LEU A 174 -14.41 12.81 -5.76
N ALA A 175 -14.66 11.95 -6.75
CA ALA A 175 -15.93 11.24 -6.86
C ALA A 175 -16.16 10.33 -5.63
N ASN A 176 -15.17 9.57 -5.20
CA ASN A 176 -15.27 8.69 -4.03
C ASN A 176 -15.52 9.47 -2.73
N LEU A 177 -14.97 10.66 -2.57
CA LEU A 177 -15.21 11.53 -1.42
C LEU A 177 -16.64 12.11 -1.42
N ASN A 178 -17.19 12.44 -2.58
CA ASN A 178 -18.51 13.06 -2.71
C ASN A 178 -19.67 12.06 -2.69
N LEU A 179 -19.47 10.81 -3.12
CA LEU A 179 -20.50 9.77 -3.13
C LEU A 179 -21.17 9.52 -1.76
N PRO A 180 -20.44 9.42 -0.65
CA PRO A 180 -21.03 9.27 0.68
C PRO A 180 -21.83 10.50 1.09
N ALA A 181 -21.37 11.72 0.76
CA ALA A 181 -22.08 12.98 1.04
C ALA A 181 -23.39 13.07 0.26
N ALA A 182 -23.40 12.69 -1.02
CA ALA A 182 -24.61 12.64 -1.83
C ALA A 182 -25.64 11.64 -1.30
N ARG A 183 -25.23 10.47 -0.82
CA ARG A 183 -26.11 9.48 -0.19
C ARG A 183 -26.73 9.99 1.10
N HIS A 184 -26.03 10.78 1.88
CA HIS A 184 -26.52 11.36 3.12
C HIS A 184 -27.60 12.42 2.86
N VAL A 185 -27.44 13.23 1.82
CA VAL A 185 -28.45 14.25 1.40
C VAL A 185 -29.72 13.58 0.90
N ILE A 186 -29.63 12.46 0.18
CA ILE A 186 -30.80 11.71 -0.30
C ILE A 186 -31.58 11.08 0.88
N HIS A 187 -30.90 10.63 1.92
CA HIS A 187 -31.55 10.05 3.13
C HIS A 187 -32.20 11.10 4.03
N LEU A 188 -31.78 12.36 3.97
CA LEU A 188 -32.42 13.45 4.72
C LEU A 188 -33.58 14.12 3.95
N ALA A 189 -33.72 13.83 2.66
CA ALA A 189 -34.80 14.36 1.80
C ALA A 189 -35.95 13.36 1.56
N ALA A 190 -35.86 12.15 2.10
CA ALA A 190 -36.86 11.08 2.06
C ALA A 190 -37.51 10.90 3.44
#